data_3ba889465e49ef518e5a11013aac2f24
#
_entry.id   3ba889465e49ef518e5a11013aac2f24
#
_cell.length_a   1.000
_cell.length_b   1.000
_cell.length_c   1.000
_cell.angle_alpha   90.00
_cell.angle_beta   90.00
_cell.angle_gamma   90.00
#
_symmetry.space_group_name_H-M   'P 1'
#
loop_
_entity.id
_entity.type
_entity.pdbx_description
1 polymer ?
#
loop_
_entity_poly.entity_id
_entity_poly.type
_entity_poly.pdbx_seq_one_letter_code
_entity_poly.pdbx_strand_id
1 'polypeptide(L)'
;QPAGDGAHDDEDDHRGGRYRAIFISDIHLGTAGCQAQALLGFLKAHSSEHLYLVGDIVDGWQLRRRWYWPQSHNDVVQKLLRRARKGCKVVFIPGNHDEFARGFLGHEFGGIEVRDDAVHTTADGRRLWVTHGDYFDGVIQCAKWLAFLGDNLYEFTLKLNRYLNTLRARMGLPYWSLSAYLKHKVKSALNYVTDFEVAVAQAARAHGHDGVVCGHIHRAEMRDIQGTLYCNDGD
;
A
#
# COMPACT_ATOMS: atom_id res chain seq x y z
N GLN A 1 4.34 -15.29 53.72
CA GLN A 1 4.71 -14.02 53.06
C GLN A 1 4.26 -14.12 51.61
N PRO A 2 3.38 -13.26 51.09
CA PRO A 2 3.04 -13.20 49.68
C PRO A 2 4.13 -12.38 48.96
N ALA A 3 4.67 -12.98 47.88
CA ALA A 3 5.52 -12.31 46.92
C ALA A 3 4.75 -11.17 46.26
N GLY A 4 5.23 -9.95 46.37
CA GLY A 4 4.64 -8.80 45.73
C GLY A 4 4.77 -8.88 44.23
N ASP A 5 3.61 -8.87 43.59
CA ASP A 5 3.45 -8.68 42.14
C ASP A 5 3.81 -7.21 41.85
N GLY A 6 5.06 -6.99 41.47
CA GLY A 6 5.53 -5.69 40.99
C GLY A 6 4.93 -5.41 39.62
N ALA A 7 3.73 -4.88 39.59
CA ALA A 7 3.21 -4.18 38.41
C ALA A 7 4.12 -2.97 38.19
N HIS A 8 5.12 -3.11 37.33
CA HIS A 8 5.77 -1.99 36.68
C HIS A 8 4.72 -1.30 35.82
N ASP A 9 4.00 -0.37 36.41
CA ASP A 9 3.33 0.71 35.66
C ASP A 9 4.45 1.49 34.96
N ASP A 10 4.79 1.07 33.74
CA ASP A 10 5.50 1.91 32.79
C ASP A 10 4.59 3.11 32.53
N GLU A 11 4.78 4.19 33.31
CA GLU A 11 4.30 5.51 32.95
C GLU A 11 4.83 5.77 31.54
N ASP A 12 3.92 5.75 30.54
CA ASP A 12 4.21 6.16 29.17
C ASP A 12 4.61 7.64 29.23
N ASP A 13 5.90 7.92 29.47
CA ASP A 13 6.50 9.26 29.40
C ASP A 13 6.49 9.72 27.94
N HIS A 14 5.34 10.25 27.52
CA HIS A 14 5.14 10.82 26.19
C HIS A 14 5.90 12.14 26.07
N ARG A 15 7.23 12.10 26.05
CA ARG A 15 8.09 13.26 25.75
C ARG A 15 7.95 13.75 24.31
N GLY A 16 7.26 12.95 23.45
CA GLY A 16 6.95 13.28 22.06
C GLY A 16 5.55 13.86 21.89
N GLY A 17 5.20 14.21 20.67
CA GLY A 17 3.92 14.85 20.34
C GLY A 17 2.69 13.93 20.49
N ARG A 18 1.54 14.56 20.75
CA ARG A 18 0.24 13.92 20.62
C ARG A 18 -0.35 14.28 19.24
N TYR A 19 -0.70 13.28 18.46
CA TYR A 19 -1.22 13.43 17.10
C TYR A 19 -2.70 13.02 17.01
N ARG A 20 -3.43 13.55 16.04
CA ARG A 20 -4.79 13.07 15.74
C ARG A 20 -4.75 11.71 15.09
N ALA A 21 -3.83 11.49 14.16
CA ALA A 21 -3.62 10.21 13.50
C ALA A 21 -2.12 9.94 13.28
N ILE A 22 -1.78 8.67 13.36
CA ILE A 22 -0.48 8.11 12.94
C ILE A 22 -0.78 7.00 11.94
N PHE A 23 -0.03 6.96 10.85
CA PHE A 23 -0.09 5.94 9.82
C PHE A 23 1.25 5.21 9.81
N ILE A 24 1.22 3.88 9.77
CA ILE A 24 2.43 3.03 9.78
C ILE A 24 2.15 1.86 8.85
N SER A 25 3.02 1.61 7.87
CA SER A 25 2.96 0.46 6.97
C SER A 25 4.27 -0.34 6.97
N ASP A 26 4.30 -1.42 6.24
CA ASP A 26 5.50 -2.13 5.80
C ASP A 26 6.49 -2.48 6.95
N ILE A 27 5.96 -2.82 8.14
CA ILE A 27 6.77 -3.18 9.33
C ILE A 27 7.46 -4.53 9.13
N HIS A 28 6.81 -5.47 8.44
CA HIS A 28 7.29 -6.83 8.18
C HIS A 28 7.76 -7.58 9.43
N LEU A 29 6.94 -7.61 10.49
CA LEU A 29 7.17 -8.49 11.64
C LEU A 29 7.27 -9.95 11.16
N GLY A 30 8.30 -10.65 11.59
CA GLY A 30 8.63 -11.98 11.09
C GLY A 30 9.87 -12.03 10.19
N THR A 31 10.47 -10.87 9.93
CA THR A 31 11.72 -10.75 9.17
C THR A 31 12.87 -10.23 10.02
N ALA A 32 14.10 -10.57 9.67
CA ALA A 32 15.29 -10.09 10.35
C ALA A 32 15.59 -8.61 10.05
N GLY A 33 15.03 -8.08 8.96
CA GLY A 33 15.19 -6.67 8.55
C GLY A 33 14.24 -5.70 9.27
N CYS A 34 13.25 -6.23 9.98
CA CYS A 34 12.26 -5.40 10.69
C CYS A 34 12.91 -4.49 11.73
N GLN A 35 12.60 -3.20 11.67
CA GLN A 35 13.11 -2.17 12.60
C GLN A 35 12.29 -2.08 13.90
N ALA A 36 11.94 -3.23 14.50
CA ALA A 36 11.03 -3.33 15.66
C ALA A 36 11.44 -2.43 16.83
N GLN A 37 12.74 -2.29 17.12
CA GLN A 37 13.23 -1.45 18.22
C GLN A 37 13.02 0.06 17.93
N ALA A 38 13.25 0.49 16.70
CA ALA A 38 12.99 1.87 16.29
C ALA A 38 11.49 2.19 16.39
N LEU A 39 10.63 1.27 15.92
CA LEU A 39 9.18 1.39 16.03
C LEU A 39 8.72 1.45 17.51
N LEU A 40 9.26 0.60 18.38
CA LEU A 40 8.96 0.65 19.81
C LEU A 40 9.34 2.00 20.43
N GLY A 41 10.52 2.53 20.07
CA GLY A 41 10.97 3.86 20.50
C GLY A 41 9.99 4.95 20.03
N PHE A 42 9.59 4.92 18.76
CA PHE A 42 8.60 5.83 18.21
C PHE A 42 7.25 5.73 18.93
N LEU A 43 6.74 4.51 19.08
CA LEU A 43 5.47 4.27 19.79
C LEU A 43 5.53 4.60 21.29
N LYS A 44 6.69 4.64 21.94
CA LYS A 44 6.84 5.15 23.31
C LYS A 44 6.78 6.68 23.35
N ALA A 45 7.47 7.33 22.42
CA ALA A 45 7.58 8.79 22.42
C ALA A 45 6.30 9.50 21.95
N HIS A 46 5.50 8.88 21.06
CA HIS A 46 4.38 9.53 20.41
C HIS A 46 3.05 8.84 20.70
N SER A 47 1.98 9.62 20.86
CA SER A 47 0.61 9.13 21.03
C SER A 47 -0.32 9.68 19.97
N SER A 48 -1.45 8.98 19.71
CA SER A 48 -2.46 9.42 18.74
C SER A 48 -3.86 9.01 19.15
N GLU A 49 -4.85 9.72 18.64
CA GLU A 49 -6.27 9.34 18.76
C GLU A 49 -6.60 8.18 17.84
N HIS A 50 -6.01 8.18 16.63
CA HIS A 50 -6.14 7.11 15.63
C HIS A 50 -4.76 6.56 15.28
N LEU A 51 -4.66 5.25 15.13
CA LEU A 51 -3.47 4.57 14.62
C LEU A 51 -3.91 3.64 13.49
N TYR A 52 -3.41 3.90 12.29
CA TYR A 52 -3.65 3.08 11.12
C TYR A 52 -2.42 2.22 10.85
N LEU A 53 -2.62 0.92 10.80
CA LEU A 53 -1.64 -0.08 10.40
C LEU A 53 -1.94 -0.42 8.94
N VAL A 54 -1.17 0.15 8.02
CA VAL A 54 -1.53 0.26 6.58
C VAL A 54 -0.83 -0.83 5.77
N GLY A 55 -1.06 -2.09 6.15
CA GLY A 55 -0.60 -3.29 5.46
C GLY A 55 0.85 -3.67 5.73
N ASP A 56 1.13 -4.93 5.44
CA ASP A 56 2.45 -5.55 5.58
C ASP A 56 3.05 -5.40 6.99
N ILE A 57 2.16 -5.48 7.99
CA ILE A 57 2.52 -5.43 9.41
C ILE A 57 3.20 -6.73 9.82
N VAL A 58 2.66 -7.88 9.37
CA VAL A 58 3.21 -9.21 9.64
C VAL A 58 3.57 -9.89 8.33
N ASP A 59 4.82 -10.27 8.16
CA ASP A 59 5.25 -10.99 6.96
C ASP A 59 4.89 -12.47 7.03
N GLY A 60 3.65 -12.79 6.69
CA GLY A 60 3.14 -14.15 6.65
C GLY A 60 3.85 -15.03 5.62
N TRP A 61 4.39 -14.44 4.54
CA TRP A 61 5.13 -15.18 3.52
C TRP A 61 6.47 -15.68 4.05
N GLN A 62 7.22 -14.84 4.76
CA GLN A 62 8.49 -15.22 5.38
C GLN A 62 8.28 -16.20 6.53
N LEU A 63 7.30 -15.97 7.39
CA LEU A 63 6.97 -16.84 8.50
C LEU A 63 6.60 -18.27 8.06
N ARG A 64 5.92 -18.42 6.91
CA ARG A 64 5.61 -19.75 6.33
C ARG A 64 6.87 -20.47 5.82
N ARG A 65 7.89 -19.72 5.37
CA ARG A 65 9.16 -20.30 4.89
C ARG A 65 10.10 -20.63 6.04
N ARG A 66 10.23 -19.70 6.99
CA ARG A 66 11.11 -19.82 8.15
C ARG A 66 10.53 -19.04 9.29
N TRP A 67 10.25 -19.70 10.40
CA TRP A 67 9.79 -19.03 11.62
C TRP A 67 10.91 -18.17 12.20
N TYR A 68 10.67 -16.87 12.30
CA TYR A 68 11.53 -15.90 12.97
C TYR A 68 10.66 -14.91 13.74
N TRP A 69 10.70 -15.02 15.07
CA TRP A 69 9.85 -14.18 15.93
C TRP A 69 10.59 -13.86 17.22
N PRO A 70 11.53 -12.85 17.21
CA PRO A 70 12.25 -12.39 18.40
C PRO A 70 11.31 -11.66 19.36
N GLN A 71 11.75 -11.49 20.61
CA GLN A 71 10.98 -10.82 21.66
C GLN A 71 10.54 -9.40 21.25
N SER A 72 11.38 -8.67 20.53
CA SER A 72 11.03 -7.33 20.04
C SER A 72 9.77 -7.28 19.17
N HIS A 73 9.49 -8.35 18.39
CA HIS A 73 8.25 -8.43 17.62
C HIS A 73 7.03 -8.63 18.53
N ASN A 74 7.17 -9.44 19.57
CA ASN A 74 6.17 -9.59 20.61
C ASN A 74 5.86 -8.24 21.28
N ASP A 75 6.91 -7.50 21.62
CA ASP A 75 6.79 -6.21 22.31
C ASP A 75 6.04 -5.18 21.43
N VAL A 76 6.26 -5.20 20.10
CA VAL A 76 5.48 -4.36 19.15
C VAL A 76 4.00 -4.74 19.21
N VAL A 77 3.67 -6.02 19.08
CA VAL A 77 2.26 -6.48 19.12
C VAL A 77 1.62 -6.09 20.46
N GLN A 78 2.29 -6.32 21.58
CA GLN A 78 1.80 -5.93 22.90
C GLN A 78 1.60 -4.41 23.02
N LYS A 79 2.51 -3.60 22.45
CA LYS A 79 2.39 -2.14 22.46
C LYS A 79 1.17 -1.68 21.66
N LEU A 80 0.91 -2.27 20.50
CA LEU A 80 -0.27 -1.98 19.67
C LEU A 80 -1.57 -2.32 20.41
N LEU A 81 -1.68 -3.52 20.98
CA LEU A 81 -2.83 -3.96 21.77
C LEU A 81 -3.03 -3.07 23.02
N ARG A 82 -1.96 -2.66 23.69
CA ARG A 82 -2.02 -1.74 24.82
C ARG A 82 -2.55 -0.38 24.41
N ARG A 83 -2.19 0.14 23.22
CA ARG A 83 -2.73 1.40 22.70
C ARG A 83 -4.22 1.33 22.44
N ALA A 84 -4.69 0.27 21.80
CA ALA A 84 -6.12 0.02 21.58
C ALA A 84 -6.86 0.01 22.93
N ARG A 85 -6.36 -0.73 23.92
CA ARG A 85 -6.95 -0.81 25.26
C ARG A 85 -6.94 0.53 26.02
N LYS A 86 -5.98 1.42 25.74
CA LYS A 86 -5.93 2.79 26.31
C LYS A 86 -6.80 3.79 25.56
N GLY A 87 -7.64 3.36 24.61
CA GLY A 87 -8.62 4.18 23.92
C GLY A 87 -8.15 4.78 22.60
N CYS A 88 -6.96 4.43 22.10
CA CYS A 88 -6.56 4.75 20.73
C CYS A 88 -7.38 3.91 19.75
N LYS A 89 -7.99 4.52 18.75
CA LYS A 89 -8.68 3.78 17.69
C LYS A 89 -7.64 3.18 16.74
N VAL A 90 -7.42 1.87 16.84
CA VAL A 90 -6.46 1.16 16.01
C VAL A 90 -7.20 0.44 14.90
N VAL A 91 -6.82 0.73 13.66
CA VAL A 91 -7.36 0.09 12.44
C VAL A 91 -6.22 -0.63 11.74
N PHE A 92 -6.40 -1.91 11.47
CA PHE A 92 -5.49 -2.71 10.67
C PHE A 92 -6.08 -2.96 9.29
N ILE A 93 -5.35 -2.55 8.27
CA ILE A 93 -5.66 -2.73 6.85
C ILE A 93 -4.65 -3.73 6.31
N PRO A 94 -5.03 -4.97 5.96
CA PRO A 94 -4.09 -5.98 5.50
C PRO A 94 -3.47 -5.63 4.14
N GLY A 95 -2.17 -5.89 3.99
CA GLY A 95 -1.44 -5.88 2.74
C GLY A 95 -1.31 -7.26 2.11
N ASN A 96 -0.41 -7.40 1.12
CA ASN A 96 -0.18 -8.67 0.45
C ASN A 96 0.64 -9.67 1.30
N HIS A 97 1.55 -9.20 2.17
CA HIS A 97 2.31 -10.09 3.06
C HIS A 97 1.48 -10.63 4.21
N ASP A 98 0.47 -9.91 4.64
CA ASP A 98 -0.48 -10.33 5.68
C ASP A 98 -1.91 -10.53 5.15
N GLU A 99 -2.04 -10.95 3.89
CA GLU A 99 -3.32 -11.25 3.21
C GLU A 99 -4.22 -12.22 3.98
N PHE A 100 -3.65 -13.09 4.85
CA PHE A 100 -4.42 -14.00 5.69
C PHE A 100 -5.40 -13.26 6.61
N ALA A 101 -5.09 -12.02 6.98
CA ALA A 101 -5.95 -11.20 7.81
C ALA A 101 -7.21 -10.70 7.06
N ARG A 102 -7.23 -10.74 5.71
CA ARG A 102 -8.43 -10.42 4.92
C ARG A 102 -9.61 -11.35 5.18
N GLY A 103 -9.34 -12.57 5.67
CA GLY A 103 -10.39 -13.46 6.13
C GLY A 103 -11.15 -12.98 7.37
N PHE A 104 -10.68 -11.92 8.02
CA PHE A 104 -11.23 -11.36 9.27
C PHE A 104 -11.72 -9.91 9.12
N LEU A 105 -11.98 -9.46 7.90
CA LEU A 105 -12.52 -8.12 7.65
C LEU A 105 -13.86 -7.93 8.40
N GLY A 106 -14.00 -6.74 8.99
CA GLY A 106 -15.18 -6.39 9.80
C GLY A 106 -15.15 -6.96 11.23
N HIS A 107 -14.10 -7.67 11.60
CA HIS A 107 -13.92 -8.17 12.98
C HIS A 107 -12.96 -7.29 13.76
N GLU A 108 -13.01 -7.43 15.07
CA GLU A 108 -12.11 -6.74 16.00
C GLU A 108 -11.27 -7.77 16.76
N PHE A 109 -10.00 -7.50 16.92
CA PHE A 109 -9.07 -8.31 17.67
C PHE A 109 -8.34 -7.47 18.73
N GLY A 110 -8.67 -7.65 20.00
CA GLY A 110 -8.04 -6.93 21.10
C GLY A 110 -8.16 -5.41 21.04
N GLY A 111 -9.25 -4.89 20.46
CA GLY A 111 -9.48 -3.46 20.24
C GLY A 111 -8.87 -2.94 18.92
N ILE A 112 -8.33 -3.84 18.09
CA ILE A 112 -7.84 -3.53 16.75
C ILE A 112 -8.87 -3.97 15.72
N GLU A 113 -9.43 -3.03 14.98
CA GLU A 113 -10.42 -3.30 13.95
C GLU A 113 -9.75 -3.68 12.63
N VAL A 114 -10.15 -4.79 12.00
CA VAL A 114 -9.63 -5.22 10.70
C VAL A 114 -10.55 -4.74 9.59
N ARG A 115 -10.02 -3.92 8.69
CA ARG A 115 -10.76 -3.35 7.56
C ARG A 115 -9.98 -3.53 6.26
N ASP A 116 -10.70 -3.54 5.14
CA ASP A 116 -10.09 -3.56 3.82
C ASP A 116 -9.45 -2.20 3.45
N ASP A 117 -10.14 -1.14 3.84
CA ASP A 117 -9.71 0.25 3.78
C ASP A 117 -10.33 1.09 4.88
N ALA A 118 -9.97 2.35 4.96
CA ALA A 118 -10.58 3.30 5.88
C ALA A 118 -10.62 4.72 5.26
N VAL A 119 -11.42 5.59 5.87
CA VAL A 119 -11.40 7.02 5.56
C VAL A 119 -11.05 7.80 6.82
N HIS A 120 -9.95 8.54 6.78
CA HIS A 120 -9.56 9.45 7.84
C HIS A 120 -10.00 10.87 7.51
N THR A 121 -10.71 11.52 8.43
CA THR A 121 -11.06 12.94 8.28
C THR A 121 -10.07 13.80 9.06
N THR A 122 -9.37 14.67 8.34
CA THR A 122 -8.39 15.59 8.92
C THR A 122 -9.06 16.74 9.68
N ALA A 123 -8.26 17.55 10.40
CA ALA A 123 -8.78 18.68 11.18
C ALA A 123 -9.45 19.76 10.32
N ASP A 124 -9.00 19.93 9.09
CA ASP A 124 -9.56 20.85 8.09
C ASP A 124 -10.71 20.25 7.26
N GLY A 125 -11.19 19.07 7.63
CA GLY A 125 -12.34 18.41 7.04
C GLY A 125 -12.05 17.59 5.78
N ARG A 126 -10.80 17.51 5.30
CA ARG A 126 -10.44 16.68 4.15
C ARG A 126 -10.58 15.19 4.49
N ARG A 127 -11.03 14.43 3.51
CA ARG A 127 -11.23 12.98 3.60
C ARG A 127 -10.09 12.27 2.90
N LEU A 128 -9.24 11.58 3.68
CA LEU A 128 -8.14 10.79 3.16
C LEU A 128 -8.53 9.32 3.12
N TRP A 129 -8.48 8.72 1.94
CA TRP A 129 -8.63 7.28 1.80
C TRP A 129 -7.35 6.59 2.28
N VAL A 130 -7.49 5.59 3.15
CA VAL A 130 -6.37 4.83 3.72
C VAL A 130 -6.46 3.41 3.21
N THR A 131 -5.46 2.97 2.46
CA THR A 131 -5.39 1.63 1.85
C THR A 131 -3.94 1.21 1.72
N HIS A 132 -3.64 -0.10 1.73
CA HIS A 132 -2.25 -0.53 1.53
C HIS A 132 -1.74 -0.23 0.11
N GLY A 133 -2.52 -0.54 -0.91
CA GLY A 133 -2.19 -0.23 -2.30
C GLY A 133 -1.85 -1.45 -3.16
N ASP A 134 -1.67 -2.63 -2.60
CA ASP A 134 -1.32 -3.87 -3.31
C ASP A 134 -2.34 -4.31 -4.39
N TYR A 135 -3.60 -3.87 -4.28
CA TYR A 135 -4.60 -4.09 -5.33
C TYR A 135 -4.19 -3.51 -6.70
N PHE A 136 -3.34 -2.47 -6.68
CA PHE A 136 -2.86 -1.85 -7.91
C PHE A 136 -1.77 -2.65 -8.61
N ASP A 137 -1.13 -3.63 -7.94
CA ASP A 137 -0.13 -4.51 -8.53
C ASP A 137 -0.68 -5.32 -9.71
N GLY A 138 -1.87 -5.86 -9.56
CA GLY A 138 -2.55 -6.61 -10.64
C GLY A 138 -2.75 -5.76 -11.89
N VAL A 139 -3.11 -4.49 -11.71
CA VAL A 139 -3.29 -3.52 -12.78
C VAL A 139 -1.94 -3.20 -13.44
N ILE A 140 -0.90 -2.96 -12.61
CA ILE A 140 0.48 -2.67 -13.07
C ILE A 140 1.08 -3.89 -13.80
N GLN A 141 0.91 -5.10 -13.25
CA GLN A 141 1.40 -6.33 -13.89
C GLN A 141 0.66 -6.63 -15.19
N CYS A 142 -0.65 -6.45 -15.22
CA CYS A 142 -1.45 -6.63 -16.43
C CYS A 142 -0.97 -5.69 -17.55
N ALA A 143 -0.62 -4.47 -17.21
CA ALA A 143 -0.11 -3.51 -18.18
C ALA A 143 1.33 -3.79 -18.60
N LYS A 144 2.21 -4.22 -17.69
CA LYS A 144 3.55 -4.71 -18.06
C LYS A 144 3.47 -5.89 -19.01
N TRP A 145 2.52 -6.81 -18.77
CA TRP A 145 2.28 -7.96 -19.64
C TRP A 145 1.73 -7.53 -21.01
N LEU A 146 0.78 -6.57 -21.04
CA LEU A 146 0.30 -5.97 -22.28
C LEU A 146 1.40 -5.24 -23.05
N ALA A 147 2.35 -4.60 -22.32
CA ALA A 147 3.53 -4.00 -22.93
C ALA A 147 4.44 -5.03 -23.57
N PHE A 148 4.76 -6.10 -22.83
CA PHE A 148 5.58 -7.20 -23.34
C PHE A 148 4.93 -7.90 -24.56
N LEU A 149 3.62 -8.09 -24.52
CA LEU A 149 2.87 -8.55 -25.70
C LEU A 149 2.96 -7.54 -26.85
N GLY A 150 2.87 -6.24 -26.53
CA GLY A 150 2.99 -5.17 -27.52
C GLY A 150 4.34 -5.21 -28.23
N ASP A 151 5.44 -5.44 -27.52
CA ASP A 151 6.80 -5.51 -28.08
C ASP A 151 6.97 -6.76 -28.97
N ASN A 152 6.46 -7.91 -28.54
CA ASN A 152 6.53 -9.15 -29.37
C ASN A 152 5.56 -9.12 -30.57
N LEU A 153 4.36 -8.56 -30.36
CA LEU A 153 3.40 -8.28 -31.43
C LEU A 153 3.92 -7.23 -32.41
N TYR A 154 4.81 -6.34 -31.95
CA TYR A 154 5.36 -5.30 -32.82
C TYR A 154 6.17 -5.89 -33.97
N GLU A 155 7.07 -6.86 -33.74
CA GLU A 155 7.79 -7.54 -34.81
C GLU A 155 6.86 -8.33 -35.74
N PHE A 156 5.89 -9.04 -35.18
CA PHE A 156 4.87 -9.73 -35.96
C PHE A 156 4.03 -8.73 -36.76
N THR A 157 3.65 -7.62 -36.15
CA THR A 157 2.87 -6.54 -36.78
C THR A 157 3.64 -5.87 -37.92
N LEU A 158 4.99 -5.73 -37.80
CA LEU A 158 5.82 -5.21 -38.89
C LEU A 158 5.80 -6.15 -40.11
N LYS A 159 5.87 -7.46 -39.89
CA LYS A 159 5.78 -8.46 -40.95
C LYS A 159 4.40 -8.45 -41.62
N LEU A 160 3.35 -8.42 -40.77
CA LEU A 160 1.96 -8.33 -41.22
C LEU A 160 1.67 -7.00 -41.96
N ASN A 161 2.19 -5.89 -41.42
CA ASN A 161 2.02 -4.56 -42.04
C ASN A 161 2.69 -4.48 -43.41
N ARG A 162 3.82 -5.13 -43.61
CA ARG A 162 4.50 -5.23 -44.90
C ARG A 162 3.62 -6.01 -45.90
N TYR A 163 3.07 -7.14 -45.48
CA TYR A 163 2.18 -7.94 -46.29
C TYR A 163 0.89 -7.19 -46.65
N LEU A 164 0.22 -6.58 -45.66
CA LEU A 164 -1.00 -5.79 -45.85
C LEU A 164 -0.78 -4.60 -46.79
N ASN A 165 0.34 -3.87 -46.68
CA ASN A 165 0.62 -2.74 -47.54
C ASN A 165 1.00 -3.16 -48.96
N THR A 166 1.60 -4.33 -49.14
CA THR A 166 1.77 -4.91 -50.48
C THR A 166 0.44 -5.21 -51.13
N LEU A 167 -0.53 -5.76 -50.39
CA LEU A 167 -1.88 -6.02 -50.85
C LEU A 167 -2.65 -4.72 -51.18
N ARG A 168 -2.55 -3.73 -50.26
CA ARG A 168 -3.15 -2.39 -50.42
C ARG A 168 -2.61 -1.66 -51.65
N ALA A 169 -1.29 -1.72 -51.86
CA ALA A 169 -0.67 -1.13 -53.05
C ALA A 169 -1.21 -1.75 -54.37
N ARG A 170 -1.42 -3.08 -54.37
CA ARG A 170 -2.05 -3.75 -55.52
C ARG A 170 -3.51 -3.33 -55.78
N MET A 171 -4.19 -2.85 -54.70
CA MET A 171 -5.56 -2.34 -54.78
C MET A 171 -5.64 -0.81 -54.96
N GLY A 172 -4.50 -0.13 -55.17
CA GLY A 172 -4.45 1.33 -55.35
C GLY A 172 -4.72 2.14 -54.06
N LEU A 173 -4.65 1.51 -52.86
CA LEU A 173 -4.92 2.16 -51.61
C LEU A 173 -3.64 2.76 -51.00
N PRO A 174 -3.71 3.92 -50.31
CA PRO A 174 -2.56 4.56 -49.69
C PRO A 174 -1.96 3.70 -48.56
N TYR A 175 -0.65 3.91 -48.28
CA TYR A 175 0.04 3.26 -47.19
C TYR A 175 -0.65 3.54 -45.84
N TRP A 176 -0.81 2.50 -45.02
CA TRP A 176 -1.35 2.61 -43.69
C TRP A 176 -0.49 1.84 -42.67
N SER A 177 -0.14 2.44 -41.55
CA SER A 177 0.73 1.85 -40.53
C SER A 177 -0.07 1.29 -39.37
N LEU A 178 -0.36 -0.01 -39.42
CA LEU A 178 -0.94 -0.76 -38.30
C LEU A 178 -0.03 -0.70 -37.05
N SER A 179 1.29 -0.77 -37.26
CA SER A 179 2.26 -0.71 -36.16
C SER A 179 2.26 0.64 -35.44
N ALA A 180 2.13 1.75 -36.16
CA ALA A 180 2.03 3.09 -35.56
C ALA A 180 0.75 3.25 -34.72
N TYR A 181 -0.37 2.74 -35.22
CA TYR A 181 -1.65 2.76 -34.53
C TYR A 181 -1.60 1.94 -33.23
N LEU A 182 -1.08 0.71 -33.27
CA LEU A 182 -0.95 -0.14 -32.08
C LEU A 182 0.04 0.43 -31.08
N LYS A 183 1.20 0.94 -31.53
CA LYS A 183 2.21 1.58 -30.66
C LYS A 183 1.63 2.78 -29.90
N HIS A 184 0.82 3.60 -30.55
CA HIS A 184 0.16 4.73 -29.91
C HIS A 184 -0.84 4.27 -28.82
N LYS A 185 -1.66 3.25 -29.11
CA LYS A 185 -2.62 2.70 -28.15
C LYS A 185 -1.94 2.04 -26.95
N VAL A 186 -0.89 1.25 -27.19
CA VAL A 186 -0.10 0.59 -26.12
C VAL A 186 0.63 1.62 -25.28
N LYS A 187 1.26 2.65 -25.89
CA LYS A 187 1.95 3.71 -25.16
C LYS A 187 1.00 4.50 -24.25
N SER A 188 -0.21 4.78 -24.71
CA SER A 188 -1.23 5.46 -23.89
C SER A 188 -1.69 4.62 -22.70
N ALA A 189 -1.86 3.31 -22.89
CA ALA A 189 -2.19 2.39 -21.81
C ALA A 189 -1.05 2.25 -20.80
N LEU A 190 0.21 2.17 -21.28
CA LEU A 190 1.41 2.08 -20.45
C LEU A 190 1.65 3.31 -19.60
N ASN A 191 1.50 4.51 -20.16
CA ASN A 191 1.69 5.76 -19.39
C ASN A 191 0.65 5.89 -18.27
N TYR A 192 -0.53 5.30 -18.42
CA TYR A 192 -1.57 5.28 -17.39
C TYR A 192 -1.26 4.33 -16.24
N VAL A 193 -0.52 3.25 -16.48
CA VAL A 193 -0.38 2.11 -15.56
C VAL A 193 1.00 2.01 -14.92
N THR A 194 2.02 2.67 -15.47
CA THR A 194 3.40 2.60 -14.92
C THR A 194 3.62 3.49 -13.71
N ASP A 195 2.64 4.32 -13.36
CA ASP A 195 2.75 5.23 -12.22
C ASP A 195 1.75 4.82 -11.14
N PHE A 196 2.19 3.97 -10.21
CA PHE A 196 1.42 3.52 -9.06
C PHE A 196 0.75 4.69 -8.31
N GLU A 197 1.51 5.75 -8.10
CA GLU A 197 1.08 6.91 -7.34
C GLU A 197 -0.09 7.63 -8.04
N VAL A 198 -0.01 7.73 -9.37
CA VAL A 198 -1.09 8.34 -10.19
C VAL A 198 -2.34 7.46 -10.17
N ALA A 199 -2.17 6.13 -10.28
CA ALA A 199 -3.29 5.20 -10.26
C ALA A 199 -4.04 5.24 -8.93
N VAL A 200 -3.30 5.24 -7.81
CA VAL A 200 -3.88 5.29 -6.45
C VAL A 200 -4.55 6.65 -6.20
N ALA A 201 -3.92 7.77 -6.59
CA ALA A 201 -4.51 9.10 -6.44
C ALA A 201 -5.78 9.28 -7.27
N GLN A 202 -5.81 8.76 -8.50
CA GLN A 202 -6.99 8.78 -9.35
C GLN A 202 -8.13 7.93 -8.79
N ALA A 203 -7.82 6.76 -8.21
CA ALA A 203 -8.81 5.93 -7.53
C ALA A 203 -9.41 6.66 -6.33
N ALA A 204 -8.59 7.29 -5.48
CA ALA A 204 -9.07 8.09 -4.36
C ALA A 204 -10.03 9.20 -4.82
N ARG A 205 -9.66 9.93 -5.86
CA ARG A 205 -10.50 10.97 -6.46
C ARG A 205 -11.81 10.41 -7.03
N ALA A 206 -11.76 9.27 -7.71
CA ALA A 206 -12.95 8.62 -8.26
C ALA A 206 -13.95 8.22 -7.17
N HIS A 207 -13.46 7.90 -5.96
CA HIS A 207 -14.28 7.62 -4.78
C HIS A 207 -14.67 8.89 -4.00
N GLY A 208 -14.36 10.10 -4.51
CA GLY A 208 -14.72 11.37 -3.88
C GLY A 208 -13.89 11.71 -2.64
N HIS A 209 -12.64 11.25 -2.58
CA HIS A 209 -11.70 11.58 -1.50
C HIS A 209 -10.74 12.70 -1.92
N ASP A 210 -10.31 13.51 -0.94
CA ASP A 210 -9.39 14.63 -1.15
C ASP A 210 -7.93 14.18 -1.19
N GLY A 211 -7.67 12.96 -0.75
CA GLY A 211 -6.33 12.38 -0.77
C GLY A 211 -6.32 10.91 -0.43
N VAL A 212 -5.13 10.32 -0.47
CA VAL A 212 -4.86 8.93 -0.11
C VAL A 212 -3.62 8.82 0.76
N VAL A 213 -3.66 7.88 1.70
CA VAL A 213 -2.50 7.42 2.47
C VAL A 213 -2.31 5.94 2.17
N CYS A 214 -1.11 5.56 1.73
CA CYS A 214 -0.79 4.18 1.37
C CYS A 214 0.66 3.83 1.73
N GLY A 215 1.00 2.54 1.70
CA GLY A 215 2.34 1.97 1.82
C GLY A 215 2.79 1.27 0.55
N HIS A 216 3.22 0.01 0.67
CA HIS A 216 3.46 -1.00 -0.36
C HIS A 216 4.70 -0.80 -1.24
N ILE A 217 4.97 0.40 -1.74
CA ILE A 217 6.12 0.65 -2.63
C ILE A 217 7.39 1.07 -1.87
N HIS A 218 7.37 1.09 -0.54
CA HIS A 218 8.49 1.42 0.35
C HIS A 218 9.19 2.75 -0.01
N ARG A 219 8.42 3.72 -0.47
CA ARG A 219 8.93 5.03 -0.87
C ARG A 219 8.14 6.14 -0.20
N ALA A 220 8.67 6.66 0.90
CA ALA A 220 8.06 7.77 1.61
C ALA A 220 7.96 9.00 0.71
N GLU A 221 6.74 9.48 0.46
CA GLU A 221 6.48 10.66 -0.36
C GLU A 221 5.17 11.33 0.03
N MET A 222 5.16 12.65 0.01
CA MET A 222 3.95 13.44 0.15
C MET A 222 3.93 14.52 -0.94
N ARG A 223 2.93 14.46 -1.82
CA ARG A 223 2.79 15.42 -2.92
C ARG A 223 1.34 15.56 -3.39
N ASP A 224 1.04 16.63 -4.08
CA ASP A 224 -0.23 16.77 -4.82
C ASP A 224 -0.12 16.08 -6.20
N ILE A 225 -1.10 15.27 -6.51
CA ILE A 225 -1.25 14.63 -7.83
C ILE A 225 -2.60 15.03 -8.41
N GLN A 226 -2.57 16.01 -9.31
CA GLN A 226 -3.78 16.48 -10.01
C GLN A 226 -4.90 16.95 -9.06
N GLY A 227 -4.55 17.60 -7.95
CA GLY A 227 -5.49 18.08 -6.94
C GLY A 227 -5.87 17.04 -5.90
N THR A 228 -5.21 15.89 -5.84
CA THR A 228 -5.39 14.85 -4.83
C THR A 228 -4.11 14.73 -4.01
N LEU A 229 -4.21 14.85 -2.70
CA LEU A 229 -3.08 14.66 -1.80
C LEU A 229 -2.68 13.17 -1.79
N TYR A 230 -1.48 12.88 -2.26
CA TYR A 230 -0.87 11.55 -2.18
C TYR A 230 0.12 11.52 -1.03
N CYS A 231 -0.03 10.55 -0.13
CA CYS A 231 0.90 10.27 0.96
C CYS A 231 1.27 8.79 0.93
N ASN A 232 2.56 8.50 0.87
CA ASN A 232 3.09 7.16 1.13
C ASN A 232 3.97 7.25 2.37
N ASP A 233 3.71 6.41 3.37
CA ASP A 233 4.40 6.48 4.66
C ASP A 233 5.76 5.76 4.66
N GLY A 234 6.06 5.01 3.59
CA GLY A 234 7.34 4.31 3.43
C GLY A 234 7.45 3.09 4.34
N ASP A 235 8.67 2.75 4.77
CA ASP A 235 9.02 1.66 5.67
C ASP A 235 10.00 2.10 6.78
#